data_936448a42c64d7d2229d0c08664af635
#
_entry.id   936448a42c64d7d2229d0c08664af635
#
_cell.length_a   1.000
_cell.length_b   1.000
_cell.length_c   1.000
_cell.angle_alpha   90.00
_cell.angle_beta   90.00
_cell.angle_gamma   90.00
#
_symmetry.space_group_name_H-M   'P 1'
#
loop_
_entity.id
_entity.type
_entity.pdbx_description
1 polymer ?
#
loop_
_entity_poly.entity_id
_entity_poly.type
_entity_poly.pdbx_seq_one_letter_code
_entity_poly.pdbx_strand_id
1 'polypeptide(L)'
;MPTIRRSVSSLASLAAFEAAARHESFTRAAEELGVTQAAISRRVKHLEDELGTPLFTRSHRKVELTAPGQTLARATADAFGRVAEAVEAIRRPAASDTVVLGTTLAFSHFWLVPRLAAFRLTHPGIRLRLISEDAEFDLRQGRMDVVVRYGAPPLAGAVSLASMADEVFPVGSDALVRPAAGLADASAIPAVPLISVEWLDPAWLSWPRWAAMSGLGDLRSRGELRFNHYTDAVYAAIAGQGVVLGWRRLIGGFLADGRLVRLGGAVAVPSERYHVLLPASREPSPATERFTDWLVREIGADA
;
A
#
# COMPACT_ATOMS: atom_id res chain seq x y z
N MET A 1 15.25 -8.96 -18.45
CA MET A 1 15.01 -9.67 -17.17
C MET A 1 15.61 -11.06 -17.27
N PRO A 2 16.37 -11.53 -16.26
CA PRO A 2 16.82 -12.93 -16.24
C PRO A 2 15.57 -13.83 -16.16
N THR A 3 15.46 -14.81 -17.06
CA THR A 3 14.38 -15.78 -16.99
C THR A 3 14.61 -16.70 -15.80
N ILE A 4 13.56 -17.06 -15.05
CA ILE A 4 13.63 -17.93 -13.87
C ILE A 4 14.35 -19.25 -14.18
N ARG A 5 14.26 -19.78 -15.42
CA ARG A 5 15.00 -20.95 -15.90
C ARG A 5 16.53 -20.78 -15.93
N ARG A 6 17.05 -19.55 -15.95
CA ARG A 6 18.49 -19.29 -15.87
C ARG A 6 18.99 -19.27 -14.42
N SER A 7 18.10 -19.03 -13.47
CA SER A 7 18.42 -18.91 -12.05
C SER A 7 18.13 -20.19 -11.28
N VAL A 8 17.14 -20.98 -11.70
CA VAL A 8 16.73 -22.23 -11.06
C VAL A 8 16.17 -23.19 -12.12
N SER A 9 16.68 -24.41 -12.18
CA SER A 9 16.30 -25.40 -13.20
C SER A 9 14.91 -26.01 -12.97
N SER A 10 14.40 -26.02 -11.72
CA SER A 10 13.18 -26.74 -11.35
C SER A 10 12.23 -25.93 -10.44
N LEU A 11 11.05 -25.54 -11.00
CA LEU A 11 9.97 -24.96 -10.21
C LEU A 11 9.43 -25.93 -9.15
N ALA A 12 9.48 -27.24 -9.41
CA ALA A 12 9.07 -28.25 -8.44
C ALA A 12 10.02 -28.29 -7.22
N SER A 13 11.31 -27.97 -7.40
CA SER A 13 12.26 -27.85 -6.30
C SER A 13 12.02 -26.59 -5.48
N LEU A 14 11.67 -25.46 -6.11
CA LEU A 14 11.25 -24.25 -5.41
C LEU A 14 9.96 -24.46 -4.61
N ALA A 15 8.96 -25.14 -5.18
CA ALA A 15 7.71 -25.44 -4.48
C ALA A 15 7.93 -26.37 -3.27
N ALA A 16 8.79 -27.39 -3.44
CA ALA A 16 9.16 -28.28 -2.34
C ALA A 16 9.92 -27.54 -1.22
N PHE A 17 10.80 -26.62 -1.59
CA PHE A 17 11.52 -25.78 -0.64
C PHE A 17 10.56 -24.83 0.11
N GLU A 18 9.67 -24.11 -0.60
CA GLU A 18 8.71 -23.18 0.00
C GLU A 18 7.80 -23.89 1.01
N ALA A 19 7.20 -25.02 0.62
CA ALA A 19 6.35 -25.78 1.51
C ALA A 19 7.12 -26.30 2.75
N ALA A 20 8.36 -26.79 2.56
CA ALA A 20 9.20 -27.25 3.68
C ALA A 20 9.58 -26.10 4.63
N ALA A 21 9.85 -24.90 4.07
CA ALA A 21 10.18 -23.70 4.83
C ALA A 21 8.98 -23.21 5.65
N ARG A 22 7.81 -23.12 5.05
CA ARG A 22 6.57 -22.64 5.69
C ARG A 22 6.06 -23.57 6.77
N HIS A 23 6.15 -24.88 6.56
CA HIS A 23 5.75 -25.88 7.56
C HIS A 23 6.82 -26.19 8.61
N GLU A 24 8.06 -25.74 8.40
CA GLU A 24 9.24 -26.15 9.19
C GLU A 24 9.34 -27.69 9.28
N SER A 25 8.88 -28.38 8.24
CA SER A 25 8.72 -29.84 8.22
C SER A 25 8.68 -30.42 6.82
N PHE A 26 9.59 -31.32 6.51
CA PHE A 26 9.60 -32.06 5.25
C PHE A 26 8.41 -33.03 5.14
N THR A 27 7.91 -33.55 6.26
CA THR A 27 6.76 -34.47 6.27
C THR A 27 5.48 -33.71 5.93
N ARG A 28 5.21 -32.58 6.58
CA ARG A 28 4.04 -31.75 6.28
C ARG A 28 4.06 -31.18 4.85
N ALA A 29 5.23 -30.78 4.37
CA ALA A 29 5.40 -30.38 2.98
C ALA A 29 5.08 -31.52 1.99
N ALA A 30 5.44 -32.75 2.33
CA ALA A 30 5.15 -33.91 1.50
C ALA A 30 3.64 -34.21 1.46
N GLU A 31 2.95 -34.11 2.59
CA GLU A 31 1.49 -34.26 2.70
C GLU A 31 0.76 -33.22 1.87
N GLU A 32 1.15 -31.94 1.98
CA GLU A 32 0.56 -30.85 1.20
C GLU A 32 0.73 -31.02 -0.31
N LEU A 33 1.94 -31.39 -0.73
CA LEU A 33 2.26 -31.52 -2.17
C LEU A 33 1.91 -32.89 -2.77
N GLY A 34 1.32 -33.79 -1.97
CA GLY A 34 0.89 -35.14 -2.43
C GLY A 34 2.05 -36.01 -2.89
N VAL A 35 3.24 -35.87 -2.25
CA VAL A 35 4.44 -36.65 -2.59
C VAL A 35 5.04 -37.29 -1.35
N THR A 36 6.10 -38.11 -1.51
CA THR A 36 6.81 -38.69 -0.37
C THR A 36 7.78 -37.69 0.27
N GLN A 37 8.04 -37.81 1.57
CA GLN A 37 9.04 -37.00 2.28
C GLN A 37 10.45 -37.14 1.64
N ALA A 38 10.78 -38.34 1.15
CA ALA A 38 12.04 -38.56 0.41
C ALA A 38 12.10 -37.79 -0.91
N ALA A 39 10.95 -37.56 -1.59
CA ALA A 39 10.89 -36.75 -2.78
C ALA A 39 11.12 -35.27 -2.47
N ILE A 40 10.51 -34.74 -1.39
CA ILE A 40 10.79 -33.38 -0.92
C ILE A 40 12.26 -33.20 -0.58
N SER A 41 12.83 -34.12 0.22
CA SER A 41 14.24 -34.06 0.60
C SER A 41 15.20 -34.04 -0.61
N ARG A 42 14.90 -34.86 -1.62
CA ARG A 42 15.69 -34.88 -2.87
C ARG A 42 15.56 -33.58 -3.68
N ARG A 43 14.35 -33.01 -3.79
CA ARG A 43 14.11 -31.76 -4.51
C ARG A 43 14.80 -30.57 -3.82
N VAL A 44 14.73 -30.52 -2.49
CA VAL A 44 15.41 -29.49 -1.70
C VAL A 44 16.91 -29.63 -1.83
N LYS A 45 17.46 -30.86 -1.70
CA LYS A 45 18.89 -31.09 -1.90
C LYS A 45 19.36 -30.70 -3.29
N HIS A 46 18.58 -31.03 -4.34
CA HIS A 46 18.92 -30.63 -5.71
C HIS A 46 18.98 -29.09 -5.83
N LEU A 47 18.07 -28.37 -5.19
CA LEU A 47 18.09 -26.90 -5.15
C LEU A 47 19.31 -26.37 -4.42
N GLU A 48 19.69 -26.94 -3.27
CA GLU A 48 20.88 -26.60 -2.51
C GLU A 48 22.16 -26.84 -3.32
N ASP A 49 22.24 -27.98 -4.02
CA ASP A 49 23.37 -28.34 -4.90
C ASP A 49 23.49 -27.36 -6.08
N GLU A 50 22.38 -26.96 -6.69
CA GLU A 50 22.32 -26.02 -7.79
C GLU A 50 22.73 -24.59 -7.35
N LEU A 51 22.33 -24.16 -6.15
CA LEU A 51 22.69 -22.86 -5.57
C LEU A 51 24.07 -22.85 -4.90
N GLY A 52 24.68 -24.01 -4.72
CA GLY A 52 25.97 -24.17 -4.05
C GLY A 52 25.96 -23.78 -2.57
N THR A 53 24.77 -23.73 -1.95
CA THR A 53 24.64 -23.32 -0.53
C THR A 53 23.50 -24.07 0.16
N PRO A 54 23.65 -24.48 1.44
CA PRO A 54 22.58 -25.09 2.20
C PRO A 54 21.51 -24.05 2.54
N LEU A 55 20.24 -24.44 2.37
CA LEU A 55 19.08 -23.62 2.70
C LEU A 55 18.48 -24.02 4.06
N PHE A 56 18.72 -25.24 4.51
CA PHE A 56 18.30 -25.74 5.81
C PHE A 56 19.49 -26.19 6.66
N THR A 57 19.42 -25.92 7.95
CA THR A 57 20.29 -26.52 8.95
C THR A 57 19.67 -27.83 9.40
N ARG A 58 20.40 -28.93 9.28
CA ARG A 58 19.92 -30.27 9.68
C ARG A 58 20.33 -30.56 11.13
N SER A 59 19.43 -30.31 12.06
CA SER A 59 19.52 -30.77 13.43
C SER A 59 18.65 -32.03 13.62
N HIS A 60 19.02 -32.94 14.53
CA HIS A 60 18.33 -34.22 14.72
C HIS A 60 16.82 -34.15 15.06
N ARG A 61 16.26 -32.95 15.31
CA ARG A 61 14.86 -32.76 15.71
C ARG A 61 14.16 -31.53 15.14
N LYS A 62 14.84 -30.66 14.37
CA LYS A 62 14.24 -29.43 13.81
C LYS A 62 14.77 -29.15 12.41
N VAL A 63 13.88 -28.69 11.57
CA VAL A 63 14.17 -28.13 10.25
C VAL A 63 14.22 -26.62 10.44
N GLU A 64 15.42 -26.04 10.39
CA GLU A 64 15.62 -24.60 10.55
C GLU A 64 16.24 -24.03 9.27
N LEU A 65 15.81 -22.83 8.88
CA LEU A 65 16.35 -22.14 7.70
C LEU A 65 17.71 -21.51 8.01
N THR A 66 18.64 -21.63 7.07
CA THR A 66 19.88 -20.82 7.05
C THR A 66 19.53 -19.37 6.65
N ALA A 67 20.48 -18.43 6.77
CA ALA A 67 20.29 -17.05 6.28
C ALA A 67 19.98 -16.98 4.77
N PRO A 68 20.68 -17.73 3.88
CA PRO A 68 20.25 -17.88 2.48
C PRO A 68 18.85 -18.49 2.34
N GLY A 69 18.52 -19.51 3.15
CA GLY A 69 17.18 -20.14 3.19
C GLY A 69 16.09 -19.14 3.55
N GLN A 70 16.28 -18.30 4.55
CA GLN A 70 15.32 -17.24 4.94
C GLN A 70 15.10 -16.22 3.82
N THR A 71 16.15 -15.85 3.10
CA THR A 71 16.06 -14.93 1.97
C THR A 71 15.23 -15.53 0.83
N LEU A 72 15.52 -16.80 0.48
CA LEU A 72 14.79 -17.49 -0.59
C LEU A 72 13.34 -17.80 -0.17
N ALA A 73 13.10 -18.16 1.11
CA ALA A 73 11.75 -18.45 1.61
C ALA A 73 10.82 -17.24 1.50
N ARG A 74 11.28 -16.05 1.86
CA ARG A 74 10.52 -14.81 1.67
C ARG A 74 10.19 -14.57 0.20
N ALA A 75 11.19 -14.64 -0.68
CA ALA A 75 11.00 -14.42 -2.10
C ALA A 75 10.06 -15.46 -2.76
N THR A 76 10.15 -16.73 -2.37
CA THR A 76 9.27 -17.79 -2.92
C THR A 76 7.85 -17.71 -2.36
N ALA A 77 7.67 -17.39 -1.08
CA ALA A 77 6.34 -17.17 -0.50
C ALA A 77 5.61 -16.02 -1.18
N ASP A 78 6.29 -14.89 -1.41
CA ASP A 78 5.73 -13.75 -2.15
C ASP A 78 5.37 -14.13 -3.58
N ALA A 79 6.28 -14.79 -4.30
CA ALA A 79 6.07 -15.18 -5.69
C ALA A 79 4.90 -16.17 -5.85
N PHE A 80 4.86 -17.22 -5.03
CA PHE A 80 3.78 -18.22 -5.08
C PHE A 80 2.45 -17.68 -4.57
N GLY A 81 2.47 -16.80 -3.56
CA GLY A 81 1.29 -16.07 -3.13
C GLY A 81 0.66 -15.28 -4.26
N ARG A 82 1.48 -14.54 -5.03
CA ARG A 82 1.02 -13.80 -6.21
C ARG A 82 0.46 -14.70 -7.32
N VAL A 83 1.08 -15.86 -7.56
CA VAL A 83 0.56 -16.85 -8.52
C VAL A 83 -0.78 -17.41 -8.05
N ALA A 84 -0.88 -17.82 -6.79
CA ALA A 84 -2.13 -18.34 -6.21
C ALA A 84 -3.27 -17.33 -6.32
N GLU A 85 -3.01 -16.07 -5.98
CA GLU A 85 -4.01 -14.99 -6.11
C GLU A 85 -4.43 -14.74 -7.56
N ALA A 86 -3.51 -14.81 -8.53
CA ALA A 86 -3.83 -14.67 -9.94
C ALA A 86 -4.72 -15.85 -10.43
N VAL A 87 -4.43 -17.07 -9.98
CA VAL A 87 -5.26 -18.25 -10.29
C VAL A 87 -6.66 -18.10 -9.68
N GLU A 88 -6.77 -17.65 -8.44
CA GLU A 88 -8.06 -17.36 -7.80
C GLU A 88 -8.83 -16.24 -8.52
N ALA A 89 -8.15 -15.20 -8.98
CA ALA A 89 -8.77 -14.13 -9.78
C ALA A 89 -9.36 -14.68 -11.10
N ILE A 90 -8.65 -15.60 -11.78
CA ILE A 90 -9.13 -16.24 -13.00
C ILE A 90 -10.32 -17.17 -12.72
N ARG A 91 -10.32 -17.87 -11.59
CA ARG A 91 -11.40 -18.78 -11.17
C ARG A 91 -12.63 -18.05 -10.65
N ARG A 92 -12.53 -16.75 -10.33
CA ARG A 92 -13.63 -15.99 -9.77
C ARG A 92 -14.77 -15.88 -10.79
N PRO A 93 -16.02 -16.25 -10.43
CA PRO A 93 -17.16 -16.07 -11.32
C PRO A 93 -17.37 -14.59 -11.68
N ALA A 94 -17.76 -14.31 -12.94
CA ALA A 94 -18.09 -12.94 -13.38
C ALA A 94 -19.21 -12.30 -12.54
N ALA A 95 -20.07 -13.10 -11.92
CA ALA A 95 -21.14 -12.68 -11.01
C ALA A 95 -20.74 -12.68 -9.52
N SER A 96 -19.47 -12.47 -9.20
CA SER A 96 -19.04 -12.40 -7.78
C SER A 96 -19.62 -11.18 -7.07
N ASP A 97 -20.26 -11.40 -5.91
CA ASP A 97 -20.68 -10.33 -5.00
C ASP A 97 -19.52 -9.75 -4.17
N THR A 98 -18.30 -10.15 -4.46
CA THR A 98 -17.10 -9.66 -3.77
C THR A 98 -16.34 -8.69 -4.65
N VAL A 99 -16.08 -7.49 -4.15
CA VAL A 99 -15.25 -6.47 -4.79
C VAL A 99 -13.92 -6.37 -4.04
N VAL A 100 -12.82 -6.50 -4.77
CA VAL A 100 -11.46 -6.31 -4.23
C VAL A 100 -10.98 -4.92 -4.62
N LEU A 101 -10.81 -4.08 -3.61
CA LEU A 101 -10.31 -2.71 -3.75
C LEU A 101 -8.86 -2.62 -3.28
N GLY A 102 -7.99 -2.12 -4.17
CA GLY A 102 -6.62 -1.70 -3.84
C GLY A 102 -6.55 -0.20 -3.58
N THR A 103 -5.84 0.23 -2.54
CA THR A 103 -5.64 1.65 -2.27
C THR A 103 -4.43 1.88 -1.37
N THR A 104 -3.99 3.14 -1.19
CA THR A 104 -2.98 3.48 -0.20
C THR A 104 -3.51 3.30 1.22
N LEU A 105 -2.59 3.05 2.16
CA LEU A 105 -2.95 2.90 3.57
C LEU A 105 -3.68 4.13 4.10
N ALA A 106 -3.20 5.33 3.78
CA ALA A 106 -3.79 6.58 4.22
C ALA A 106 -5.20 6.82 3.65
N PHE A 107 -5.42 6.57 2.34
CA PHE A 107 -6.75 6.70 1.75
C PHE A 107 -7.74 5.71 2.37
N SER A 108 -7.31 4.46 2.57
CA SER A 108 -8.11 3.45 3.26
C SER A 108 -8.55 3.93 4.64
N HIS A 109 -7.59 4.33 5.49
CA HIS A 109 -7.87 4.66 6.90
C HIS A 109 -8.65 5.96 7.09
N PHE A 110 -8.26 7.01 6.38
CA PHE A 110 -8.77 8.35 6.68
C PHE A 110 -9.96 8.75 5.84
N TRP A 111 -10.05 8.23 4.60
CA TRP A 111 -11.12 8.62 3.70
C TRP A 111 -12.17 7.53 3.53
N LEU A 112 -11.75 6.30 3.20
CA LEU A 112 -12.66 5.23 2.77
C LEU A 112 -13.39 4.56 3.95
N VAL A 113 -12.64 4.03 4.92
CA VAL A 113 -13.21 3.25 6.04
C VAL A 113 -14.28 4.02 6.81
N PRO A 114 -14.14 5.33 7.10
CA PRO A 114 -15.22 6.10 7.74
C PRO A 114 -16.52 6.15 6.95
N ARG A 115 -16.48 6.02 5.62
CA ARG A 115 -17.63 6.10 4.70
C ARG A 115 -18.27 4.75 4.37
N LEU A 116 -17.54 3.63 4.60
CA LEU A 116 -18.04 2.29 4.24
C LEU A 116 -19.32 1.87 4.94
N ALA A 117 -19.62 2.42 6.11
CA ALA A 117 -20.88 2.12 6.81
C ALA A 117 -22.10 2.50 5.97
N ALA A 118 -22.07 3.66 5.30
CA ALA A 118 -23.15 4.11 4.41
C ALA A 118 -23.32 3.19 3.19
N PHE A 119 -22.20 2.75 2.58
CA PHE A 119 -22.25 1.80 1.48
C PHE A 119 -22.86 0.46 1.90
N ARG A 120 -22.44 -0.09 3.05
CA ARG A 120 -22.94 -1.39 3.54
C ARG A 120 -24.42 -1.39 3.88
N LEU A 121 -24.96 -0.25 4.33
CA LEU A 121 -26.39 -0.09 4.60
C LEU A 121 -27.23 -0.18 3.30
N THR A 122 -26.73 0.38 2.21
CA THR A 122 -27.43 0.39 0.92
C THR A 122 -27.16 -0.85 0.06
N HIS A 123 -26.05 -1.54 0.30
CA HIS A 123 -25.61 -2.71 -0.48
C HIS A 123 -25.17 -3.88 0.42
N PRO A 124 -26.06 -4.43 1.27
CA PRO A 124 -25.69 -5.45 2.28
C PRO A 124 -25.20 -6.78 1.68
N GLY A 125 -25.56 -7.06 0.40
CA GLY A 125 -25.13 -8.28 -0.31
C GLY A 125 -23.73 -8.19 -0.91
N ILE A 126 -23.10 -7.00 -0.95
CA ILE A 126 -21.77 -6.84 -1.53
C ILE A 126 -20.71 -6.99 -0.47
N ARG A 127 -19.78 -7.92 -0.69
CA ARG A 127 -18.61 -8.15 0.16
C ARG A 127 -17.42 -7.32 -0.35
N LEU A 128 -16.76 -6.61 0.54
CA LEU A 128 -15.57 -5.82 0.21
C LEU A 128 -14.32 -6.48 0.79
N ARG A 129 -13.30 -6.63 -0.03
CA ARG A 129 -11.94 -6.97 0.38
C ARG A 129 -11.04 -5.78 0.08
N LEU A 130 -10.51 -5.15 1.13
CA LEU A 130 -9.59 -4.04 1.01
C LEU A 130 -8.16 -4.55 1.10
N ILE A 131 -7.33 -4.08 0.17
CA ILE A 131 -5.89 -4.31 0.16
C ILE A 131 -5.25 -2.91 0.18
N SER A 132 -4.59 -2.60 1.29
CA SER A 132 -4.03 -1.26 1.54
C SER A 132 -2.52 -1.35 1.57
N GLU A 133 -1.88 -0.82 0.54
CA GLU A 133 -0.43 -0.84 0.35
C GLU A 133 0.03 0.50 -0.25
N ASP A 134 1.16 1.03 0.24
CA ASP A 134 1.76 2.25 -0.32
C ASP A 134 2.65 1.97 -1.55
N ALA A 135 2.79 0.69 -1.92
CA ALA A 135 3.44 0.24 -3.15
C ALA A 135 2.49 0.35 -4.36
N GLU A 136 3.06 0.35 -5.56
CA GLU A 136 2.27 0.36 -6.79
C GLU A 136 1.49 -0.94 -7.00
N PHE A 137 0.18 -0.80 -7.28
CA PHE A 137 -0.66 -1.91 -7.73
C PHE A 137 -0.47 -2.12 -9.25
N ASP A 138 -0.09 -3.32 -9.65
CA ASP A 138 -0.13 -3.72 -11.05
C ASP A 138 -1.53 -4.25 -11.42
N LEU A 139 -2.35 -3.39 -11.99
CA LEU A 139 -3.73 -3.73 -12.41
C LEU A 139 -3.81 -4.84 -13.47
N ARG A 140 -2.72 -5.10 -14.21
CA ARG A 140 -2.66 -6.17 -15.21
C ARG A 140 -2.65 -7.57 -14.59
N GLN A 141 -2.33 -7.68 -13.30
CA GLN A 141 -2.31 -8.97 -12.58
C GLN A 141 -3.71 -9.51 -12.24
N GLY A 142 -4.78 -8.76 -12.50
CA GLY A 142 -6.16 -9.21 -12.28
C GLY A 142 -6.57 -9.40 -10.81
N ARG A 143 -5.73 -8.98 -9.86
CA ARG A 143 -5.95 -9.14 -8.41
C ARG A 143 -6.98 -8.18 -7.84
N MET A 144 -7.10 -7.00 -8.46
CA MET A 144 -7.97 -5.91 -8.01
C MET A 144 -9.14 -5.73 -8.97
N ASP A 145 -10.32 -5.42 -8.43
CA ASP A 145 -11.49 -5.03 -9.21
C ASP A 145 -11.53 -3.51 -9.40
N VAL A 146 -11.07 -2.79 -8.38
CA VAL A 146 -10.98 -1.32 -8.35
C VAL A 146 -9.68 -0.93 -7.69
N VAL A 147 -9.07 0.16 -8.12
CA VAL A 147 -7.92 0.76 -7.42
C VAL A 147 -8.16 2.25 -7.25
N VAL A 148 -7.90 2.78 -6.06
CA VAL A 148 -7.78 4.22 -5.85
C VAL A 148 -6.31 4.57 -5.67
N ARG A 149 -5.79 5.38 -6.59
CA ARG A 149 -4.38 5.75 -6.61
C ARG A 149 -4.19 7.26 -6.77
N TYR A 150 -3.20 7.80 -6.09
CA TYR A 150 -2.70 9.15 -6.31
C TYR A 150 -1.56 9.12 -7.35
N GLY A 151 -1.55 10.07 -8.27
CA GLY A 151 -0.50 10.16 -9.30
C GLY A 151 -0.92 10.96 -10.52
N ALA A 152 -0.05 10.94 -11.54
CA ALA A 152 -0.30 11.55 -12.84
C ALA A 152 -0.64 10.48 -13.89
N PRO A 153 -1.57 10.74 -14.85
CA PRO A 153 -1.79 9.86 -15.99
C PRO A 153 -0.59 9.91 -16.98
N PRO A 154 -0.40 8.89 -17.85
CA PRO A 154 -1.26 7.72 -18.03
C PRO A 154 -0.99 6.63 -17.00
N LEU A 155 -2.07 5.96 -16.55
CA LEU A 155 -2.00 4.84 -15.62
C LEU A 155 -2.10 3.53 -16.43
N ALA A 156 -0.98 2.86 -16.61
CA ALA A 156 -0.86 1.71 -17.50
C ALA A 156 -1.82 0.57 -17.12
N GLY A 157 -2.58 0.07 -18.12
CA GLY A 157 -3.51 -1.05 -17.94
C GLY A 157 -4.80 -0.68 -17.18
N ALA A 158 -5.10 0.60 -17.02
CA ALA A 158 -6.24 1.10 -16.27
C ALA A 158 -7.13 2.03 -17.08
N VAL A 159 -8.43 2.04 -16.75
CA VAL A 159 -9.40 3.06 -17.14
C VAL A 159 -9.72 3.90 -15.93
N SER A 160 -9.55 5.23 -16.03
CA SER A 160 -9.92 6.14 -14.95
C SER A 160 -11.39 6.53 -15.07
N LEU A 161 -12.19 6.18 -14.06
CA LEU A 161 -13.61 6.53 -13.99
C LEU A 161 -13.82 7.95 -13.46
N ALA A 162 -13.00 8.36 -12.52
CA ALA A 162 -13.04 9.68 -11.91
C ALA A 162 -11.66 10.08 -11.40
N SER A 163 -11.47 11.38 -11.25
CA SER A 163 -10.27 11.92 -10.59
C SER A 163 -10.63 13.11 -9.72
N MET A 164 -9.88 13.28 -8.61
CA MET A 164 -10.02 14.43 -7.73
C MET A 164 -8.68 15.08 -7.43
N ALA A 165 -8.64 16.40 -7.48
CA ALA A 165 -7.51 17.20 -7.01
C ALA A 165 -7.49 17.25 -5.48
N ASP A 166 -6.36 17.60 -4.90
CA ASP A 166 -6.24 17.84 -3.47
C ASP A 166 -5.45 19.13 -3.21
N GLU A 167 -5.69 19.70 -2.03
CA GLU A 167 -4.94 20.81 -1.48
C GLU A 167 -3.99 20.29 -0.41
N VAL A 168 -2.76 20.76 -0.42
CA VAL A 168 -1.74 20.34 0.55
C VAL A 168 -1.23 21.55 1.30
N PHE A 169 -1.29 21.49 2.62
CA PHE A 169 -0.85 22.55 3.52
C PHE A 169 -0.34 22.00 4.86
N PRO A 170 0.48 22.73 5.59
CA PRO A 170 0.99 22.32 6.88
C PRO A 170 -0.11 22.21 7.94
N VAL A 171 -0.08 21.11 8.73
CA VAL A 171 -1.01 20.87 9.83
C VAL A 171 -0.29 20.30 11.05
N GLY A 172 -0.80 20.60 12.22
CA GLY A 172 -0.34 20.02 13.48
C GLY A 172 -1.44 20.09 14.53
N SER A 173 -1.15 19.63 15.75
CA SER A 173 -2.08 19.79 16.87
C SER A 173 -2.30 21.27 17.23
N ASP A 174 -3.48 21.59 17.75
CA ASP A 174 -3.81 22.96 18.17
C ASP A 174 -2.80 23.51 19.19
N ALA A 175 -2.38 22.70 20.15
CA ALA A 175 -1.41 23.08 21.16
C ALA A 175 -0.03 23.49 20.58
N LEU A 176 0.37 22.87 19.47
CA LEU A 176 1.63 23.20 18.79
C LEU A 176 1.49 24.39 17.83
N VAL A 177 0.37 24.48 17.13
CA VAL A 177 0.15 25.47 16.06
C VAL A 177 -0.30 26.81 16.60
N ARG A 178 -1.16 26.85 17.63
CA ARG A 178 -1.72 28.07 18.18
C ARG A 178 -0.65 29.06 18.69
N PRO A 179 0.41 28.68 19.44
CA PRO A 179 1.48 29.57 19.81
C PRO A 179 2.27 30.13 18.62
N ALA A 180 2.35 29.36 17.52
CA ALA A 180 3.01 29.75 16.28
C ALA A 180 2.09 30.57 15.35
N ALA A 181 0.78 30.57 15.55
CA ALA A 181 -0.20 31.30 14.74
C ALA A 181 -0.10 32.84 14.85
N GLY A 182 0.58 33.35 15.87
CA GLY A 182 0.97 34.77 15.93
C GLY A 182 2.00 35.19 14.88
N LEU A 183 2.62 34.20 14.21
CA LEU A 183 3.47 34.35 13.04
C LEU A 183 2.60 33.98 11.82
N ALA A 184 1.67 34.86 11.43
CA ALA A 184 0.65 34.61 10.39
C ALA A 184 1.21 34.30 8.99
N ASP A 185 2.51 34.08 8.89
CA ASP A 185 3.25 33.90 7.64
C ASP A 185 4.00 32.55 7.63
N ALA A 186 4.43 32.16 6.45
CA ALA A 186 5.28 31.01 6.21
C ALA A 186 6.59 30.97 7.03
N SER A 187 6.97 32.11 7.62
CA SER A 187 8.07 32.23 8.60
C SER A 187 7.84 31.44 9.91
N ALA A 188 6.60 31.01 10.21
CA ALA A 188 6.29 30.17 11.36
C ALA A 188 6.72 28.71 11.20
N ILE A 189 6.82 28.23 9.96
CA ILE A 189 7.12 26.80 9.65
C ILE A 189 8.51 26.39 10.15
N PRO A 190 9.59 27.19 9.95
CA PRO A 190 10.92 26.84 10.48
C PRO A 190 11.02 26.84 12.01
N ALA A 191 10.06 27.42 12.72
CA ALA A 191 10.07 27.52 14.18
C ALA A 191 9.52 26.28 14.88
N VAL A 192 8.86 25.37 14.16
CA VAL A 192 8.26 24.13 14.67
C VAL A 192 8.99 22.89 14.13
N PRO A 193 9.00 21.77 14.87
CA PRO A 193 9.51 20.50 14.33
C PRO A 193 8.71 20.07 13.11
N LEU A 194 9.39 19.66 12.04
CA LEU A 194 8.74 19.11 10.86
C LEU A 194 8.71 17.58 10.91
N ILE A 195 7.61 17.03 10.43
CA ILE A 195 7.42 15.60 10.23
C ILE A 195 7.47 15.32 8.73
N SER A 196 8.39 14.46 8.32
CA SER A 196 8.57 14.04 6.93
C SER A 196 8.12 12.61 6.70
N VAL A 197 7.65 12.32 5.50
CA VAL A 197 7.33 10.98 5.04
C VAL A 197 8.33 10.56 3.96
N GLU A 198 8.90 9.37 4.11
CA GLU A 198 9.79 8.76 3.11
C GLU A 198 8.92 8.06 2.06
N TRP A 199 8.48 8.83 1.06
CA TRP A 199 7.58 8.34 0.03
C TRP A 199 8.27 7.35 -0.90
N LEU A 200 7.63 6.20 -1.12
CA LEU A 200 8.04 5.24 -2.15
C LEU A 200 7.72 5.77 -3.56
N ASP A 201 6.63 6.51 -3.71
CA ASP A 201 6.22 7.14 -4.97
C ASP A 201 6.57 8.64 -4.95
N PRO A 202 7.42 9.13 -5.87
CA PRO A 202 7.83 10.54 -5.95
C PRO A 202 6.69 11.50 -6.35
N ALA A 203 5.51 10.99 -6.74
CA ALA A 203 4.32 11.80 -6.99
C ALA A 203 3.84 12.53 -5.73
N TRP A 204 4.08 11.96 -4.55
CA TRP A 204 3.72 12.60 -3.29
C TRP A 204 4.62 13.79 -2.98
N LEU A 205 4.04 14.85 -2.39
CA LEU A 205 4.78 16.06 -2.03
C LEU A 205 5.69 15.84 -0.81
N SER A 206 6.97 16.20 -1.00
CA SER A 206 7.92 16.43 0.10
C SER A 206 7.89 17.90 0.54
N TRP A 207 8.41 18.20 1.72
CA TRP A 207 8.55 19.56 2.21
C TRP A 207 9.28 20.50 1.22
N PRO A 208 10.43 20.13 0.62
CA PRO A 208 11.10 20.99 -0.36
C PRO A 208 10.23 21.27 -1.59
N ARG A 209 9.53 20.27 -2.13
CA ARG A 209 8.66 20.44 -3.30
C ARG A 209 7.44 21.31 -2.96
N TRP A 210 6.83 21.09 -1.78
CA TRP A 210 5.72 21.91 -1.30
C TRP A 210 6.13 23.37 -1.12
N ALA A 211 7.30 23.65 -0.50
CA ALA A 211 7.82 24.97 -0.30
C ALA A 211 8.05 25.71 -1.63
N ALA A 212 8.67 25.03 -2.61
CA ALA A 212 8.87 25.59 -3.94
C ALA A 212 7.54 25.95 -4.62
N MET A 213 6.51 25.08 -4.53
CA MET A 213 5.18 25.35 -5.10
C MET A 213 4.44 26.47 -4.39
N SER A 214 4.69 26.66 -3.10
CA SER A 214 4.04 27.69 -2.28
C SER A 214 4.78 29.03 -2.30
N GLY A 215 5.85 29.16 -3.10
CA GLY A 215 6.66 30.38 -3.16
C GLY A 215 7.51 30.64 -1.93
N LEU A 216 7.68 29.64 -1.07
CA LEU A 216 8.50 29.67 0.13
C LEU A 216 9.90 29.17 -0.24
N GLY A 217 10.92 29.84 0.22
CA GLY A 217 12.30 29.41 0.01
C GLY A 217 12.64 28.10 0.70
N ASP A 218 13.93 27.83 0.84
CA ASP A 218 14.44 26.62 1.50
C ASP A 218 13.96 26.55 2.98
N LEU A 219 13.16 25.55 3.29
CA LEU A 219 12.69 25.28 4.64
C LEU A 219 13.73 24.47 5.41
N ARG A 220 14.56 25.18 6.19
CA ARG A 220 15.49 24.51 7.12
C ARG A 220 14.75 24.13 8.40
N SER A 221 14.44 22.84 8.54
CA SER A 221 13.78 22.27 9.69
C SER A 221 14.70 22.20 10.92
N ARG A 222 14.14 22.49 12.12
CA ARG A 222 14.76 22.19 13.41
C ARG A 222 14.19 20.85 13.93
N GLY A 223 14.95 19.79 13.77
CA GLY A 223 14.55 18.44 14.20
C GLY A 223 13.49 17.85 13.26
N GLU A 224 13.83 16.76 12.62
CA GLU A 224 12.97 16.10 11.65
C GLU A 224 12.64 14.71 12.18
N LEU A 225 11.34 14.44 12.37
CA LEU A 225 10.83 13.08 12.51
C LEU A 225 10.52 12.54 11.13
N ARG A 226 10.94 11.31 10.86
CA ARG A 226 10.73 10.64 9.57
C ARG A 226 9.95 9.36 9.76
N PHE A 227 8.95 9.17 8.92
CA PHE A 227 8.12 7.97 8.88
C PHE A 227 8.07 7.42 7.46
N ASN A 228 7.94 6.12 7.33
CA ASN A 228 7.71 5.45 6.06
C ASN A 228 6.21 5.34 5.70
N HIS A 229 5.31 5.62 6.65
CA HIS A 229 3.87 5.65 6.43
C HIS A 229 3.27 7.00 6.80
N TYR A 230 2.45 7.53 5.91
CA TYR A 230 1.75 8.80 6.13
C TYR A 230 0.78 8.75 7.32
N THR A 231 0.17 7.60 7.56
CA THR A 231 -0.71 7.38 8.73
C THR A 231 0.00 7.69 10.05
N ASP A 232 1.22 7.20 10.21
CA ASP A 232 2.01 7.40 11.42
C ASP A 232 2.43 8.87 11.57
N ALA A 233 2.80 9.52 10.45
CA ALA A 233 3.13 10.94 10.42
C ALA A 233 1.95 11.82 10.86
N VAL A 234 0.73 11.51 10.40
CA VAL A 234 -0.50 12.23 10.81
C VAL A 234 -0.79 12.03 12.29
N TYR A 235 -0.69 10.80 12.80
CA TYR A 235 -0.89 10.55 14.24
C TYR A 235 0.19 11.19 15.12
N ALA A 236 1.43 11.25 14.65
CA ALA A 236 2.48 12.00 15.35
C ALA A 236 2.18 13.51 15.41
N ALA A 237 1.63 14.07 14.32
CA ALA A 237 1.20 15.47 14.30
C ALA A 237 0.02 15.73 15.26
N ILE A 238 -0.98 14.83 15.31
CA ILE A 238 -2.08 14.88 16.29
C ILE A 238 -1.55 14.81 17.72
N ALA A 239 -0.53 14.00 17.97
CA ALA A 239 0.14 13.88 19.28
C ALA A 239 1.04 15.08 19.63
N GLY A 240 1.09 16.12 18.79
CA GLY A 240 1.87 17.35 19.06
C GLY A 240 3.37 17.21 18.82
N GLN A 241 3.82 16.19 18.10
CA GLN A 241 5.25 15.94 17.89
C GLN A 241 5.86 16.79 16.77
N GLY A 242 5.03 17.46 15.97
CA GLY A 242 5.49 18.30 14.88
C GLY A 242 4.35 18.67 13.93
N VAL A 243 4.73 19.29 12.82
CA VAL A 243 3.86 19.69 11.73
C VAL A 243 4.12 18.79 10.53
N VAL A 244 3.05 18.27 9.91
CA VAL A 244 3.10 17.43 8.72
C VAL A 244 2.40 18.13 7.55
N LEU A 245 2.75 17.80 6.31
CA LEU A 245 1.96 18.18 5.15
C LEU A 245 0.65 17.39 5.14
N GLY A 246 -0.46 18.10 5.18
CA GLY A 246 -1.80 17.53 5.21
C GLY A 246 -2.45 17.59 3.84
N TRP A 247 -2.81 16.44 3.28
CA TRP A 247 -3.72 16.35 2.13
C TRP A 247 -5.14 16.54 2.62
N ARG A 248 -5.77 17.65 2.26
CA ARG A 248 -7.06 18.10 2.79
C ARG A 248 -8.12 17.00 2.79
N ARG A 249 -8.20 16.23 1.69
CA ARG A 249 -9.22 15.17 1.57
C ARG A 249 -8.98 14.01 2.52
N LEU A 250 -7.73 13.66 2.76
CA LEU A 250 -7.38 12.59 3.71
C LEU A 250 -7.63 13.03 5.15
N ILE A 251 -7.19 14.23 5.50
CA ILE A 251 -7.24 14.71 6.88
C ILE A 251 -8.51 15.49 7.23
N GLY A 252 -9.47 15.60 6.32
CA GLY A 252 -10.68 16.41 6.50
C GLY A 252 -11.45 16.13 7.79
N GLY A 253 -11.54 14.86 8.20
CA GLY A 253 -12.14 14.47 9.48
C GLY A 253 -11.39 15.03 10.68
N PHE A 254 -10.07 15.02 10.67
CA PHE A 254 -9.23 15.55 11.76
C PHE A 254 -9.24 17.07 11.84
N LEU A 255 -9.47 17.74 10.70
CA LEU A 255 -9.68 19.18 10.67
C LEU A 255 -11.07 19.55 11.23
N ALA A 256 -12.11 18.78 10.85
CA ALA A 256 -13.47 19.05 11.29
C ALA A 256 -13.65 18.85 12.80
N ASP A 257 -13.00 17.87 13.40
CA ASP A 257 -13.06 17.60 14.84
C ASP A 257 -11.97 18.34 15.67
N GLY A 258 -11.13 19.16 15.00
CA GLY A 258 -10.13 20.01 15.67
C GLY A 258 -8.89 19.28 16.18
N ARG A 259 -8.73 17.98 15.86
CA ARG A 259 -7.49 17.26 16.21
C ARG A 259 -6.26 17.76 15.45
N LEU A 260 -6.48 18.24 14.24
CA LEU A 260 -5.49 18.95 13.45
C LEU A 260 -5.99 20.34 13.12
N VAL A 261 -5.08 21.30 13.13
CA VAL A 261 -5.33 22.66 12.69
C VAL A 261 -4.27 23.09 11.68
N ARG A 262 -4.64 23.94 10.75
CA ARG A 262 -3.76 24.42 9.70
C ARG A 262 -2.75 25.44 10.27
N LEU A 263 -1.49 25.32 9.86
CA LEU A 263 -0.44 26.29 10.13
C LEU A 263 -0.26 27.23 8.92
N GLY A 264 -0.56 28.51 9.12
CA GLY A 264 -0.41 29.54 8.10
C GLY A 264 -1.41 29.46 6.94
N GLY A 265 -1.22 30.34 5.95
CA GLY A 265 -2.09 30.50 4.78
C GLY A 265 -1.64 29.78 3.52
N ALA A 266 -0.38 29.29 3.46
CA ALA A 266 0.19 28.72 2.26
C ALA A 266 -0.44 27.39 1.86
N VAL A 267 -0.78 27.21 0.59
CA VAL A 267 -1.38 25.99 0.00
C VAL A 267 -0.65 25.65 -1.28
N ALA A 268 -0.37 24.38 -1.48
CA ALA A 268 0.00 23.85 -2.77
C ALA A 268 -1.16 23.02 -3.35
N VAL A 269 -1.41 23.16 -4.66
CA VAL A 269 -2.35 22.29 -5.40
C VAL A 269 -1.51 21.51 -6.41
N PRO A 270 -1.17 20.25 -6.10
CA PRO A 270 -0.40 19.41 -7.03
C PRO A 270 -1.16 19.15 -8.33
N SER A 271 -0.41 18.92 -9.42
CA SER A 271 -0.98 18.45 -10.69
C SER A 271 -1.47 17.00 -10.61
N GLU A 272 -0.88 16.22 -9.74
CA GLU A 272 -1.24 14.84 -9.45
C GLU A 272 -2.60 14.78 -8.75
N ARG A 273 -3.35 13.74 -9.03
CA ARG A 273 -4.75 13.57 -8.57
C ARG A 273 -4.96 12.18 -8.00
N TYR A 274 -5.98 12.02 -7.17
CA TYR A 274 -6.52 10.70 -6.90
C TYR A 274 -7.34 10.24 -8.10
N HIS A 275 -7.19 8.99 -8.49
CA HIS A 275 -7.93 8.36 -9.58
C HIS A 275 -8.65 7.11 -9.07
N VAL A 276 -9.91 6.95 -9.47
CA VAL A 276 -10.63 5.69 -9.36
C VAL A 276 -10.41 4.92 -10.65
N LEU A 277 -9.78 3.77 -10.55
CA LEU A 277 -9.27 2.99 -11.68
C LEU A 277 -9.94 1.63 -11.74
N LEU A 278 -10.30 1.22 -12.96
CA LEU A 278 -10.66 -0.16 -13.29
C LEU A 278 -9.57 -0.78 -14.17
N PRO A 279 -9.33 -2.11 -14.06
CA PRO A 279 -8.50 -2.82 -15.02
C PRO A 279 -9.07 -2.70 -16.45
N ALA A 280 -8.24 -2.28 -17.42
CA ALA A 280 -8.65 -2.19 -18.82
C ALA A 280 -8.87 -3.57 -19.49
N SER A 281 -8.40 -4.65 -18.84
CA SER A 281 -8.37 -6.00 -19.39
C SER A 281 -9.65 -6.80 -19.20
N ARG A 282 -10.62 -6.29 -18.40
CA ARG A 282 -11.89 -6.99 -18.13
C ARG A 282 -13.02 -6.01 -17.83
N GLU A 283 -14.26 -6.46 -18.11
CA GLU A 283 -15.45 -5.73 -17.70
C GLU A 283 -15.70 -5.86 -16.19
N PRO A 284 -16.18 -4.79 -15.53
CA PRO A 284 -16.54 -4.83 -14.14
C PRO A 284 -17.76 -5.74 -13.89
N SER A 285 -17.76 -6.43 -12.75
CA SER A 285 -18.97 -7.16 -12.30
C SER A 285 -20.06 -6.18 -11.86
N PRO A 286 -21.34 -6.60 -11.80
CA PRO A 286 -22.41 -5.76 -11.28
C PRO A 286 -22.16 -5.24 -9.85
N ALA A 287 -21.47 -6.03 -9.03
CA ALA A 287 -21.05 -5.59 -7.69
C ALA A 287 -19.99 -4.49 -7.75
N THR A 288 -19.02 -4.65 -8.67
CA THR A 288 -17.96 -3.65 -8.92
C THR A 288 -18.57 -2.34 -9.45
N GLU A 289 -19.50 -2.40 -10.39
CA GLU A 289 -20.20 -1.21 -10.91
C GLU A 289 -20.92 -0.43 -9.80
N ARG A 290 -21.72 -1.12 -8.97
CA ARG A 290 -22.42 -0.47 -7.85
C ARG A 290 -21.46 0.16 -6.85
N PHE A 291 -20.35 -0.50 -6.57
CA PHE A 291 -19.34 0.03 -5.66
C PHE A 291 -18.63 1.25 -6.26
N THR A 292 -18.24 1.20 -7.54
CA THR A 292 -17.58 2.33 -8.21
C THR A 292 -18.53 3.52 -8.39
N ASP A 293 -19.80 3.30 -8.69
CA ASP A 293 -20.82 4.36 -8.77
C ASP A 293 -21.00 5.07 -7.43
N TRP A 294 -21.01 4.31 -6.33
CA TRP A 294 -21.03 4.89 -4.99
C TRP A 294 -19.74 5.67 -4.72
N LEU A 295 -18.58 5.08 -4.98
CA LEU A 295 -17.27 5.69 -4.73
C LEU A 295 -17.09 7.00 -5.51
N VAL A 296 -17.49 7.03 -6.78
CA VAL A 296 -17.42 8.23 -7.63
C VAL A 296 -18.34 9.34 -7.09
N ARG A 297 -19.55 9.00 -6.61
CA ARG A 297 -20.46 9.98 -5.99
C ARG A 297 -19.89 10.54 -4.70
N GLU A 298 -19.33 9.71 -3.81
CA GLU A 298 -18.70 10.16 -2.57
C GLU A 298 -17.52 11.11 -2.86
N ILE A 299 -16.68 10.75 -3.85
CA ILE A 299 -15.56 11.58 -4.30
C ILE A 299 -16.04 12.92 -4.85
N GLY A 300 -17.15 12.92 -5.61
CA GLY A 300 -17.75 14.14 -6.16
C GLY A 300 -18.39 15.03 -5.10
N ALA A 301 -18.92 14.46 -4.04
CA ALA A 301 -19.54 15.21 -2.94
C ALA A 301 -18.49 15.94 -2.05
N ASP A 302 -17.26 15.46 -2.03
CA ASP A 302 -16.14 16.09 -1.33
C ASP A 302 -15.45 17.21 -2.17
N ALA A 303 -15.93 17.51 -3.38
CA ALA A 303 -15.31 18.45 -4.33
C ALA A 303 -15.50 19.93 -3.96
#